data_2768d1eded8202d3328b188c1849063d
#
_entry.id   2768d1eded8202d3328b188c1849063d
#
_cell.length_a   1.000
_cell.length_b   1.000
_cell.length_c   1.000
_cell.angle_alpha   90.00
_cell.angle_beta   90.00
_cell.angle_gamma   90.00
#
_symmetry.space_group_name_H-M   'P 1'
#
loop_
_entity.id
_entity.type
_entity.pdbx_description
1 polymer ?
#
loop_
_entity_poly.entity_id
_entity_poly.type
_entity_poly.pdbx_seq_one_letter_code
_entity_poly.pdbx_strand_id
1 'polypeptide(L)'
;MKTFLSLVAAAFLFVVAAVPAWAVDVQMGFDGNLVFEPSEITINAGESVHFNNNMLPPHNVIVEGRDDISHDALAMLPGEEFDVTFPDAGDFNFWCGPHQGAGMTGVVHVQ
;
A
#
# COMPACT_ATOMS: atom_id res chain seq x y z
N MET A 1 29.13 -0.73 41.18
CA MET A 1 28.20 -1.25 41.27
C MET A 1 26.97 -0.75 40.67
N LYS A 2 26.64 0.32 40.73
CA LYS A 2 25.48 0.82 40.26
C LYS A 2 25.44 0.98 38.82
N THR A 3 26.42 0.75 38.11
CA THR A 3 26.44 1.09 36.77
C THR A 3 25.66 0.21 35.86
N PHE A 4 25.33 -0.97 36.33
CA PHE A 4 24.71 -1.83 35.43
C PHE A 4 23.29 -1.48 35.12
N LEU A 5 22.71 -0.66 35.81
CA LEU A 5 21.39 -0.36 35.59
C LEU A 5 21.08 0.16 34.26
N SER A 6 21.89 0.96 33.72
CA SER A 6 21.60 1.57 32.49
C SER A 6 21.57 0.63 31.34
N LEU A 7 22.21 -0.49 31.47
CA LEU A 7 22.26 -1.40 30.41
C LEU A 7 20.95 -2.04 30.09
N VAL A 8 20.19 -2.24 31.07
CA VAL A 8 18.97 -2.90 30.92
C VAL A 8 18.01 -2.10 30.08
N ALA A 9 18.07 -0.84 30.22
CA ALA A 9 17.14 0.00 29.54
C ALA A 9 17.32 -0.06 28.06
N ALA A 10 18.47 -0.30 27.61
CA ALA A 10 18.70 -0.28 26.20
C ALA A 10 18.01 -1.43 25.49
N ALA A 11 17.80 -2.46 26.20
CA ALA A 11 17.28 -3.64 25.60
C ALA A 11 15.90 -3.51 25.04
N PHE A 12 15.11 -2.66 25.60
CA PHE A 12 13.85 -2.59 25.13
C PHE A 12 13.69 -1.95 23.82
N LEU A 13 14.58 -1.23 23.34
CA LEU A 13 14.45 -0.53 22.15
C LEU A 13 14.19 -1.40 20.96
N PHE A 14 14.59 -2.63 21.02
CA PHE A 14 14.43 -3.48 19.91
C PHE A 14 13.07 -4.00 19.74
N VAL A 15 12.33 -4.03 20.74
CA VAL A 15 11.04 -4.57 20.72
C VAL A 15 10.13 -3.83 19.78
N VAL A 16 10.44 -2.60 19.53
CA VAL A 16 9.62 -1.80 18.75
C VAL A 16 9.68 -2.07 17.31
N ALA A 17 10.58 -2.90 16.90
CA ALA A 17 10.78 -3.13 15.50
C ALA A 17 9.69 -3.91 14.80
N ALA A 18 8.83 -4.54 15.52
CA ALA A 18 7.82 -5.37 14.90
C ALA A 18 6.67 -4.53 14.38
N VAL A 19 6.70 -4.21 13.10
CA VAL A 19 5.63 -3.46 12.47
C VAL A 19 5.08 -4.26 11.32
N PRO A 20 3.84 -4.07 10.96
CA PRO A 20 3.26 -4.84 9.87
C PRO A 20 3.89 -4.48 8.54
N ALA A 21 3.85 -5.41 7.61
CA ALA A 21 4.44 -5.21 6.32
C ALA A 21 3.60 -4.23 5.48
N TRP A 22 2.31 -4.13 5.75
CA TRP A 22 1.44 -3.21 5.04
C TRP A 22 0.57 -2.48 6.04
N ALA A 23 0.17 -1.26 5.71
CA ALA A 23 -0.55 -0.40 6.61
C ALA A 23 -2.03 -0.30 6.29
N VAL A 24 -2.43 -0.50 5.04
CA VAL A 24 -3.81 -0.31 4.59
C VAL A 24 -4.17 -1.35 3.56
N ASP A 25 -5.39 -1.87 3.65
CA ASP A 25 -5.97 -2.76 2.65
C ASP A 25 -6.85 -1.97 1.70
N VAL A 26 -6.73 -2.23 0.41
CA VAL A 26 -7.54 -1.59 -0.62
C VAL A 26 -8.18 -2.67 -1.48
N GLN A 27 -9.49 -2.54 -1.68
CA GLN A 27 -10.21 -3.42 -2.57
C GLN A 27 -10.17 -2.85 -3.98
N MET A 28 -9.87 -3.68 -4.95
CA MET A 28 -9.92 -3.30 -6.35
C MET A 28 -11.24 -3.81 -6.92
N GLY A 29 -12.18 -2.87 -7.15
CA GLY A 29 -13.57 -3.18 -7.43
C GLY A 29 -14.35 -3.34 -6.14
N PHE A 30 -15.44 -2.61 -5.98
CA PHE A 30 -16.20 -2.66 -4.74
C PHE A 30 -17.65 -2.32 -5.02
N ASP A 31 -18.55 -3.12 -4.46
CA ASP A 31 -19.98 -2.88 -4.54
C ASP A 31 -20.46 -2.69 -5.98
N GLY A 32 -19.94 -3.50 -6.90
CA GLY A 32 -20.33 -3.45 -8.31
C GLY A 32 -19.71 -2.31 -9.12
N ASN A 33 -18.77 -1.57 -8.54
CA ASN A 33 -18.18 -0.41 -9.21
C ASN A 33 -16.69 -0.61 -9.49
N LEU A 34 -16.22 0.05 -10.55
CA LEU A 34 -14.79 0.05 -10.91
C LEU A 34 -14.09 1.15 -10.11
N VAL A 35 -13.80 0.86 -8.85
CA VAL A 35 -13.19 1.81 -7.91
C VAL A 35 -12.14 1.12 -7.08
N PHE A 36 -11.26 1.90 -6.47
CA PHE A 36 -10.42 1.46 -5.38
C PHE A 36 -11.12 1.88 -4.08
N GLU A 37 -11.25 0.96 -3.15
CA GLU A 37 -11.91 1.28 -1.88
C GLU A 37 -11.03 0.86 -0.71
N PRO A 38 -10.48 1.83 0.06
CA PRO A 38 -10.63 3.28 -0.12
C PRO A 38 -9.77 3.81 -1.27
N SER A 39 -10.10 4.98 -1.79
CA SER A 39 -9.35 5.58 -2.89
C SER A 39 -8.37 6.64 -2.41
N GLU A 40 -8.47 7.07 -1.18
CA GLU A 40 -7.53 8.02 -0.60
C GLU A 40 -6.91 7.39 0.63
N ILE A 41 -5.59 7.27 0.67
CA ILE A 41 -4.87 6.50 1.66
C ILE A 41 -3.73 7.31 2.22
N THR A 42 -3.48 7.19 3.53
CA THR A 42 -2.33 7.84 4.18
C THR A 42 -1.47 6.76 4.85
N ILE A 43 -0.19 6.75 4.52
CA ILE A 43 0.78 5.82 5.11
C ILE A 43 2.07 6.55 5.42
N ASN A 44 3.00 5.88 6.07
CA ASN A 44 4.34 6.40 6.30
C ASN A 44 5.30 5.88 5.24
N ALA A 45 6.36 6.64 4.96
CA ALA A 45 7.37 6.22 3.99
C ALA A 45 7.93 4.85 4.38
N GLY A 46 8.07 3.98 3.40
CA GLY A 46 8.54 2.62 3.60
C GLY A 46 7.43 1.60 3.82
N GLU A 47 6.21 2.05 4.04
CA GLU A 47 5.09 1.14 4.23
C GLU A 47 4.49 0.73 2.89
N SER A 48 3.74 -0.35 2.90
CA SER A 48 3.08 -0.88 1.71
C SER A 48 1.57 -0.77 1.83
N VAL A 49 0.93 -0.60 0.68
CA VAL A 49 -0.51 -0.71 0.56
C VAL A 49 -0.81 -2.08 -0.01
N HIS A 50 -1.74 -2.81 0.60
CA HIS A 50 -2.12 -4.15 0.19
C HIS A 50 -3.37 -4.07 -0.67
N PHE A 51 -3.27 -4.55 -1.91
CA PHE A 51 -4.38 -4.51 -2.86
C PHE A 51 -4.97 -5.90 -3.03
N ASN A 52 -6.30 -5.98 -2.98
CA ASN A 52 -7.01 -7.23 -3.14
C ASN A 52 -7.92 -7.13 -4.35
N ASN A 53 -7.80 -8.09 -5.28
CA ASN A 53 -8.63 -8.14 -6.47
C ASN A 53 -9.99 -8.67 -6.11
N ASN A 54 -10.94 -7.77 -5.89
CA ASN A 54 -12.23 -8.14 -5.36
C ASN A 54 -13.25 -8.49 -6.44
N MET A 55 -13.57 -7.56 -7.32
CA MET A 55 -14.54 -7.81 -8.38
C MET A 55 -14.25 -7.02 -9.64
N LEU A 56 -14.84 -7.44 -10.72
CA LEU A 56 -14.73 -6.80 -12.05
C LEU A 56 -13.28 -6.72 -12.56
N PRO A 57 -12.50 -7.82 -12.44
CA PRO A 57 -11.14 -7.81 -12.97
C PRO A 57 -11.14 -7.68 -14.49
N PRO A 58 -9.98 -7.35 -15.10
CA PRO A 58 -8.65 -7.35 -14.51
C PRO A 58 -8.30 -6.00 -13.88
N HIS A 59 -7.40 -6.01 -12.90
CA HIS A 59 -6.94 -4.80 -12.24
C HIS A 59 -5.43 -4.81 -12.07
N ASN A 60 -4.84 -3.61 -12.06
CA ASN A 60 -3.46 -3.42 -11.67
C ASN A 60 -3.34 -2.06 -10.98
N VAL A 61 -2.14 -1.67 -10.59
CA VAL A 61 -1.91 -0.38 -9.94
C VAL A 61 -0.73 0.31 -10.61
N ILE A 62 -1.03 1.40 -11.31
CA ILE A 62 -0.02 2.22 -11.96
C ILE A 62 0.14 3.48 -11.13
N VAL A 63 1.33 3.71 -10.60
CA VAL A 63 1.63 4.90 -9.81
C VAL A 63 2.25 5.93 -10.75
N GLU A 64 1.65 7.10 -10.82
CA GLU A 64 2.03 8.13 -11.76
C GLU A 64 3.51 8.49 -11.62
N GLY A 65 4.27 8.38 -12.71
CA GLY A 65 5.68 8.74 -12.71
C GLY A 65 6.59 7.78 -11.95
N ARG A 66 6.07 6.67 -11.47
CA ARG A 66 6.86 5.75 -10.65
C ARG A 66 6.70 4.31 -11.13
N ASP A 67 7.27 4.01 -12.28
CA ASP A 67 7.25 2.65 -12.81
C ASP A 67 7.96 1.68 -11.88
N ASP A 68 8.91 2.19 -11.11
CA ASP A 68 9.70 1.37 -10.19
C ASP A 68 8.86 0.77 -9.06
N ILE A 69 7.75 1.39 -8.70
CA ILE A 69 6.90 0.87 -7.63
C ILE A 69 5.53 0.42 -8.13
N SER A 70 5.18 0.68 -9.36
CA SER A 70 3.90 0.28 -9.93
C SER A 70 3.80 -1.24 -10.03
N HIS A 71 2.59 -1.76 -9.91
CA HIS A 71 2.32 -3.18 -10.15
C HIS A 71 1.59 -3.31 -11.49
N ASP A 72 2.38 -3.47 -12.57
CA ASP A 72 1.86 -3.53 -13.92
C ASP A 72 1.15 -4.81 -14.23
N ALA A 73 1.55 -5.92 -13.65
CA ALA A 73 0.96 -7.21 -13.92
C ALA A 73 -0.52 -7.19 -13.55
N LEU A 74 -1.35 -7.74 -14.42
CA LEU A 74 -2.79 -7.74 -14.20
C LEU A 74 -3.21 -8.85 -13.25
N ALA A 75 -3.98 -8.49 -12.25
CA ALA A 75 -4.65 -9.47 -11.40
C ALA A 75 -5.93 -9.87 -12.11
N MET A 76 -6.01 -11.13 -12.51
CA MET A 76 -7.10 -11.62 -13.35
C MET A 76 -8.20 -12.32 -12.57
N LEU A 77 -7.87 -12.91 -11.43
CA LEU A 77 -8.83 -13.72 -10.68
C LEU A 77 -9.25 -13.03 -9.38
N PRO A 78 -10.50 -13.15 -8.97
CA PRO A 78 -10.91 -12.63 -7.67
C PRO A 78 -10.08 -13.26 -6.56
N GLY A 79 -9.67 -12.44 -5.60
CA GLY A 79 -8.86 -12.92 -4.49
C GLY A 79 -7.37 -12.83 -4.69
N GLU A 80 -6.88 -12.50 -5.89
CA GLU A 80 -5.46 -12.27 -6.08
C GLU A 80 -5.06 -11.00 -5.33
N GLU A 81 -3.90 -11.03 -4.69
CA GLU A 81 -3.45 -9.93 -3.83
C GLU A 81 -2.02 -9.57 -4.15
N PHE A 82 -1.66 -8.31 -3.93
CA PHE A 82 -0.28 -7.87 -4.06
C PHE A 82 -0.07 -6.61 -3.23
N ASP A 83 1.21 -6.31 -2.94
CA ASP A 83 1.58 -5.11 -2.20
C ASP A 83 2.29 -4.12 -3.10
N VAL A 84 2.06 -2.83 -2.84
CA VAL A 84 2.83 -1.76 -3.47
C VAL A 84 3.50 -0.98 -2.35
N THR A 85 4.83 -0.92 -2.36
CA THR A 85 5.61 -0.25 -1.33
C THR A 85 5.96 1.16 -1.78
N PHE A 86 5.78 2.13 -0.88
CA PHE A 86 6.05 3.52 -1.16
C PHE A 86 7.25 3.99 -0.33
N PRO A 87 8.46 3.97 -0.88
CA PRO A 87 9.66 4.30 -0.10
C PRO A 87 9.83 5.79 0.20
N ASP A 88 9.20 6.66 -0.58
CA ASP A 88 9.42 8.10 -0.46
C ASP A 88 8.19 8.84 0.01
N ALA A 89 8.39 9.90 0.79
CA ALA A 89 7.30 10.77 1.19
C ALA A 89 6.78 11.57 0.00
N GLY A 90 5.53 11.92 0.02
CA GLY A 90 4.90 12.71 -1.05
C GLY A 90 3.48 12.25 -1.32
N ASP A 91 2.85 12.86 -2.31
CA ASP A 91 1.52 12.48 -2.74
C ASP A 91 1.63 11.77 -4.09
N PHE A 92 1.07 10.59 -4.17
CA PHE A 92 1.19 9.77 -5.37
C PHE A 92 -0.18 9.41 -5.91
N ASN A 93 -0.49 9.88 -7.10
CA ASN A 93 -1.71 9.48 -7.78
C ASN A 93 -1.50 8.10 -8.38
N PHE A 94 -2.56 7.29 -8.40
CA PHE A 94 -2.48 5.98 -9.03
C PHE A 94 -3.80 5.66 -9.73
N TRP A 95 -3.77 4.70 -10.63
CA TRP A 95 -4.97 4.27 -11.34
C TRP A 95 -4.83 2.81 -11.75
N CYS A 96 -5.96 2.23 -12.12
CA CYS A 96 -5.98 0.90 -12.74
C CYS A 96 -5.84 1.10 -14.24
N GLY A 97 -4.84 0.47 -14.86
CA GLY A 97 -4.59 0.64 -16.28
C GLY A 97 -5.81 0.38 -17.15
N PRO A 98 -6.44 -0.81 -17.08
CA PRO A 98 -7.61 -1.09 -17.91
C PRO A 98 -8.81 -0.20 -17.65
N HIS A 99 -8.94 0.36 -16.46
CA HIS A 99 -10.15 1.09 -16.08
C HIS A 99 -9.91 2.57 -15.75
N GLN A 100 -8.77 3.10 -16.15
CA GLN A 100 -8.49 4.51 -15.94
C GLN A 100 -9.57 5.39 -16.58
N GLY A 101 -9.98 5.01 -17.79
CA GLY A 101 -11.01 5.76 -18.49
C GLY A 101 -12.36 5.73 -17.80
N ALA A 102 -12.61 4.78 -16.94
CA ALA A 102 -13.83 4.71 -16.16
C ALA A 102 -13.71 5.43 -14.82
N GLY A 103 -12.56 6.03 -14.54
CA GLY A 103 -12.35 6.79 -13.30
C GLY A 103 -11.82 5.97 -12.14
N MET A 104 -11.26 4.77 -12.40
CA MET A 104 -10.71 3.94 -11.34
C MET A 104 -9.33 4.47 -10.93
N THR A 105 -9.32 5.45 -10.03
CA THR A 105 -8.12 6.18 -9.62
C THR A 105 -8.10 6.39 -8.11
N GLY A 106 -6.93 6.75 -7.59
CA GLY A 106 -6.79 7.06 -6.18
C GLY A 106 -5.55 7.88 -5.90
N VAL A 107 -5.29 8.15 -4.62
CA VAL A 107 -4.10 8.88 -4.20
C VAL A 107 -3.58 8.30 -2.89
N VAL A 108 -2.26 8.19 -2.78
CA VAL A 108 -1.59 7.77 -1.55
C VAL A 108 -0.78 8.95 -1.03
N HIS A 109 -1.09 9.37 0.18
CA HIS A 109 -0.34 10.41 0.87
C HIS A 109 0.69 9.70 1.74
N VAL A 110 1.98 9.89 1.44
CA VAL A 110 3.07 9.24 2.15
C VAL A 110 3.78 10.26 3.02
N GLN A 111 3.79 10.03 4.31
CA GLN A 111 4.36 10.95 5.28
C GLN A 111 5.82 10.64 5.61
#